data_99a5ba2d0ebd54ee9c90d5618d132df0
#
_entry.id   99a5ba2d0ebd54ee9c90d5618d132df0
#
_cell.length_a   1.000
_cell.length_b   1.000
_cell.length_c   1.000
_cell.angle_alpha   90.00
_cell.angle_beta   90.00
_cell.angle_gamma   90.00
#
_symmetry.space_group_name_H-M   'P 1'
#
loop_
_entity.id
_entity.type
_entity.pdbx_description
1 polymer ?
#
loop_
_entity_poly.entity_id
_entity_poly.type
_entity_poly.pdbx_seq_one_letter_code
_entity_poly.pdbx_strand_id
1 'polypeptide(L)'
;MKKILLVLCVLVSAVNLNAQPKDPVIWKFEAVKKSATEYEIKATATVEDPWHIYSQNTDKGGPIPTAFLIKKNPLVTVDNKFKETGNLEKTYDKNLKVNISYYAKSVVFTQTAKLKASVKTNISGTVQYMVCNDEQCLPPVTKS
;
A
#
# COMPACT_ATOMS: atom_id res chain seq x y z
N MET A 1 13.34 20.85 -48.78
CA MET A 1 13.95 19.84 -47.86
C MET A 1 14.08 20.35 -46.42
N LYS A 2 14.63 21.54 -46.14
CA LYS A 2 14.73 22.09 -44.78
C LYS A 2 13.39 22.26 -44.01
N LYS A 3 12.30 22.63 -44.73
CA LYS A 3 10.97 22.82 -44.10
C LYS A 3 10.29 21.48 -43.74
N ILE A 4 10.53 20.40 -44.50
CA ILE A 4 10.03 19.06 -44.20
C ILE A 4 10.75 18.47 -42.99
N LEU A 5 12.05 18.72 -42.84
CA LEU A 5 12.82 18.26 -41.66
C LEU A 5 12.33 18.91 -40.36
N LEU A 6 11.96 20.18 -40.40
CA LEU A 6 11.42 20.92 -39.25
C LEU A 6 10.04 20.40 -38.80
N VAL A 7 9.16 20.06 -39.77
CA VAL A 7 7.84 19.46 -39.47
C VAL A 7 7.98 18.06 -38.87
N LEU A 8 8.96 17.27 -39.34
CA LEU A 8 9.23 15.95 -38.79
C LEU A 8 9.74 15.99 -37.34
N CYS A 9 10.60 16.98 -37.00
CA CYS A 9 11.06 17.19 -35.62
C CYS A 9 9.94 17.60 -34.65
N VAL A 10 8.95 18.39 -35.12
CA VAL A 10 7.81 18.82 -34.29
C VAL A 10 6.84 17.67 -34.01
N LEU A 11 6.68 16.75 -34.96
CA LEU A 11 5.83 15.56 -34.79
C LEU A 11 6.39 14.53 -33.80
N VAL A 12 7.71 14.41 -33.68
CA VAL A 12 8.37 13.46 -32.75
C VAL A 12 8.33 13.98 -31.30
N SER A 13 8.24 15.28 -31.07
CA SER A 13 8.18 15.85 -29.69
C SER A 13 6.80 15.76 -29.03
N ALA A 14 5.75 15.31 -29.71
CA ALA A 14 4.38 15.25 -29.17
C ALA A 14 4.05 13.94 -28.43
N VAL A 15 4.96 12.98 -28.34
CA VAL A 15 4.72 11.71 -27.64
C VAL A 15 5.31 11.75 -26.23
N ASN A 16 4.88 12.71 -25.42
CA ASN A 16 5.04 12.61 -23.97
C ASN A 16 3.98 11.66 -23.43
N LEU A 17 4.20 10.35 -23.60
CA LEU A 17 3.46 9.34 -22.85
C LEU A 17 3.85 9.49 -21.38
N ASN A 18 2.97 10.12 -20.60
CA ASN A 18 3.02 10.06 -19.16
C ASN A 18 2.75 8.61 -18.75
N ALA A 19 3.78 7.76 -18.82
CA ALA A 19 3.75 6.46 -18.19
C ALA A 19 3.83 6.68 -16.67
N GLN A 20 2.71 6.99 -16.05
CA GLN A 20 2.62 6.87 -14.59
C GLN A 20 2.89 5.40 -14.27
N PRO A 21 3.83 5.10 -13.35
CA PRO A 21 4.04 3.72 -12.95
C PRO A 21 2.72 3.17 -12.44
N LYS A 22 2.24 2.13 -13.13
CA LYS A 22 1.00 1.44 -12.76
C LYS A 22 1.16 0.88 -11.35
N ASP A 23 0.31 1.33 -10.42
CA ASP A 23 0.28 0.77 -9.08
C ASP A 23 -0.41 -0.61 -9.13
N PRO A 24 0.32 -1.71 -8.90
CA PRO A 24 -0.23 -3.05 -9.01
C PRO A 24 -1.05 -3.47 -7.79
N VAL A 25 -1.36 -2.54 -6.86
CA VAL A 25 -2.13 -2.83 -5.64
C VAL A 25 -3.46 -2.10 -5.65
N ILE A 26 -4.52 -2.89 -5.56
CA ILE A 26 -5.88 -2.37 -5.36
C ILE A 26 -6.21 -2.48 -3.87
N TRP A 27 -6.53 -1.34 -3.24
CA TRP A 27 -6.95 -1.28 -1.86
C TRP A 27 -8.46 -1.18 -1.72
N LYS A 28 -9.04 -1.95 -0.78
CA LYS A 28 -10.42 -1.84 -0.33
C LYS A 28 -10.42 -1.59 1.18
N PHE A 29 -11.09 -0.52 1.62
CA PHE A 29 -11.22 -0.16 3.03
C PHE A 29 -12.66 -0.34 3.48
N GLU A 30 -12.85 -0.98 4.63
CA GLU A 30 -14.16 -1.26 5.20
C GLU A 30 -14.13 -1.04 6.72
N ALA A 31 -15.25 -0.59 7.29
CA ALA A 31 -15.47 -0.54 8.73
C ALA A 31 -16.70 -1.39 9.07
N VAL A 32 -16.46 -2.50 9.75
CA VAL A 32 -17.51 -3.45 10.14
C VAL A 32 -17.92 -3.21 11.58
N LYS A 33 -19.17 -2.85 11.83
CA LYS A 33 -19.70 -2.62 13.17
C LYS A 33 -19.76 -3.94 13.95
N LYS A 34 -19.15 -3.96 15.13
CA LYS A 34 -19.18 -5.11 16.06
C LYS A 34 -20.11 -4.85 17.25
N SER A 35 -20.17 -3.58 17.73
CA SER A 35 -21.07 -3.16 18.82
C SER A 35 -21.48 -1.69 18.66
N ALA A 36 -22.11 -1.11 19.67
CA ALA A 36 -22.48 0.31 19.68
C ALA A 36 -21.25 1.24 19.58
N THR A 37 -20.09 0.81 20.11
CA THR A 37 -18.86 1.61 20.22
C THR A 37 -17.63 0.93 19.61
N GLU A 38 -17.76 -0.24 18.98
CA GLU A 38 -16.63 -0.99 18.47
C GLU A 38 -16.82 -1.33 16.99
N TYR A 39 -15.78 -1.07 16.22
CA TYR A 39 -15.70 -1.37 14.78
C TYR A 39 -14.41 -2.12 14.47
N GLU A 40 -14.48 -3.04 13.54
CA GLU A 40 -13.32 -3.66 12.91
C GLU A 40 -13.02 -2.90 11.62
N ILE A 41 -11.84 -2.29 11.57
CA ILE A 41 -11.30 -1.70 10.35
C ILE A 41 -10.63 -2.80 9.55
N LYS A 42 -10.97 -2.91 8.28
CA LYS A 42 -10.35 -3.82 7.32
C LYS A 42 -9.76 -3.04 6.17
N ALA A 43 -8.49 -3.29 5.89
CA ALA A 43 -7.82 -2.82 4.68
C ALA A 43 -7.36 -4.06 3.90
N THR A 44 -7.96 -4.31 2.76
CA THR A 44 -7.60 -5.43 1.89
C THR A 44 -6.75 -4.91 0.75
N ALA A 45 -5.53 -5.44 0.64
CA ALA A 45 -4.67 -5.25 -0.52
C ALA A 45 -4.82 -6.45 -1.46
N THR A 46 -5.20 -6.19 -2.71
CA THR A 46 -5.15 -7.17 -3.80
C THR A 46 -3.98 -6.78 -4.69
N VAL A 47 -3.04 -7.69 -4.87
CA VAL A 47 -1.78 -7.46 -5.58
C VAL A 47 -1.81 -8.20 -6.90
N GLU A 48 -1.52 -7.48 -7.99
CA GLU A 48 -1.45 -8.03 -9.35
C GLU A 48 -0.20 -8.89 -9.50
N ASP A 49 -0.34 -10.07 -10.08
CA ASP A 49 0.79 -10.95 -10.41
C ASP A 49 1.70 -10.30 -11.46
N PRO A 50 3.06 -10.39 -11.37
CA PRO A 50 3.87 -11.14 -10.39
C PRO A 50 4.34 -10.32 -9.18
N TRP A 51 3.65 -9.25 -8.82
CA TRP A 51 4.04 -8.36 -7.73
C TRP A 51 3.74 -8.96 -6.35
N HIS A 52 4.48 -8.48 -5.34
CA HIS A 52 4.23 -8.75 -3.94
C HIS A 52 4.37 -7.48 -3.08
N ILE A 53 3.62 -7.43 -1.99
CA ILE A 53 3.61 -6.31 -1.02
C ILE A 53 4.25 -6.77 0.29
N TYR A 54 5.03 -5.91 0.94
CA TYR A 54 5.76 -6.27 2.15
C TYR A 54 4.89 -6.20 3.40
N SER A 55 5.11 -7.15 4.31
CA SER A 55 4.50 -7.18 5.64
C SER A 55 4.94 -5.97 6.46
N GLN A 56 4.10 -5.52 7.42
CA GLN A 56 4.50 -4.56 8.47
C GLN A 56 5.66 -5.10 9.34
N ASN A 57 5.89 -6.41 9.30
CA ASN A 57 6.84 -7.11 10.14
C ASN A 57 8.09 -7.58 9.37
N THR A 58 8.32 -7.10 8.15
CA THR A 58 9.59 -7.34 7.46
C THR A 58 10.73 -6.62 8.21
N ASP A 59 11.94 -7.19 8.17
CA ASP A 59 13.08 -6.66 8.92
C ASP A 59 13.48 -5.27 8.42
N LYS A 60 14.03 -4.45 9.30
CA LYS A 60 14.62 -3.15 8.94
C LYS A 60 15.90 -3.35 8.14
N GLY A 61 16.18 -2.42 7.23
CA GLY A 61 17.35 -2.46 6.35
C GLY A 61 17.10 -3.13 5.01
N GLY A 62 15.90 -3.68 4.82
CA GLY A 62 15.39 -4.22 3.55
C GLY A 62 14.36 -3.30 2.89
N PRO A 63 13.42 -3.87 2.14
CA PRO A 63 12.32 -3.13 1.52
C PRO A 63 11.47 -2.40 2.54
N ILE A 64 10.82 -1.32 2.11
CA ILE A 64 9.94 -0.52 2.98
C ILE A 64 8.71 -1.35 3.38
N PRO A 65 8.48 -1.57 4.68
CA PRO A 65 7.32 -2.31 5.17
C PRO A 65 6.02 -1.55 4.90
N THR A 66 4.91 -2.27 4.77
CA THR A 66 3.59 -1.65 4.82
C THR A 66 3.37 -1.00 6.17
N ALA A 67 2.94 0.25 6.19
CA ALA A 67 2.72 1.02 7.40
C ALA A 67 1.42 1.84 7.31
N PHE A 68 0.61 1.77 8.35
CA PHE A 68 -0.60 2.58 8.49
C PHE A 68 -0.32 3.77 9.41
N LEU A 69 -0.83 4.94 9.03
CA LEU A 69 -0.83 6.14 9.86
C LEU A 69 -2.26 6.65 9.99
N ILE A 70 -2.90 6.35 11.11
CA ILE A 70 -4.26 6.80 11.40
C ILE A 70 -4.19 8.22 12.00
N LYS A 71 -4.98 9.13 11.42
CA LYS A 71 -5.08 10.50 11.92
C LYS A 71 -5.75 10.50 13.29
N LYS A 72 -5.19 11.26 14.23
CA LYS A 72 -5.75 11.42 15.57
C LYS A 72 -7.18 11.93 15.48
N ASN A 73 -8.09 11.23 16.17
CA ASN A 73 -9.48 11.61 16.34
C ASN A 73 -9.83 11.54 17.82
N PRO A 74 -10.27 12.62 18.47
CA PRO A 74 -10.53 12.64 19.91
C PRO A 74 -11.64 11.67 20.34
N LEU A 75 -12.50 11.26 19.40
CA LEU A 75 -13.64 10.35 19.65
C LEU A 75 -13.30 8.89 19.40
N VAL A 76 -12.11 8.57 18.86
CA VAL A 76 -11.73 7.22 18.45
C VAL A 76 -10.37 6.84 19.00
N THR A 77 -10.27 5.63 19.51
CA THR A 77 -8.98 4.98 19.82
C THR A 77 -8.75 3.86 18.82
N VAL A 78 -7.61 3.91 18.13
CA VAL A 78 -7.17 2.90 17.16
C VAL A 78 -5.65 2.97 17.05
N ASP A 79 -5.00 1.81 16.92
CA ASP A 79 -3.57 1.70 16.73
C ASP A 79 -3.18 1.68 15.24
N ASN A 80 -1.93 2.06 14.96
CA ASN A 80 -1.39 2.02 13.59
C ASN A 80 -0.91 0.62 13.19
N LYS A 81 -0.75 -0.30 14.14
CA LYS A 81 -0.32 -1.68 13.85
C LYS A 81 -1.53 -2.59 13.70
N PHE A 82 -1.70 -3.08 12.48
CA PHE A 82 -2.80 -3.94 12.10
C PHE A 82 -2.40 -5.42 12.21
N LYS A 83 -3.35 -6.30 12.50
CA LYS A 83 -3.19 -7.74 12.35
C LYS A 83 -3.23 -8.09 10.87
N GLU A 84 -2.27 -8.87 10.41
CA GLU A 84 -2.20 -9.36 9.03
C GLU A 84 -2.81 -10.75 8.90
N THR A 85 -3.55 -10.98 7.83
CA THR A 85 -4.12 -12.28 7.48
C THR A 85 -3.96 -12.51 5.98
N GLY A 86 -3.24 -13.54 5.60
CA GLY A 86 -2.91 -13.90 4.21
C GLY A 86 -1.87 -15.00 4.18
N ASN A 87 -1.48 -15.40 2.98
CA ASN A 87 -0.37 -16.34 2.78
C ASN A 87 0.96 -15.60 2.91
N LEU A 88 1.52 -15.58 4.13
CA LEU A 88 2.80 -14.92 4.41
C LEU A 88 3.95 -15.76 3.88
N GLU A 89 4.72 -15.17 2.99
CA GLU A 89 5.97 -15.72 2.49
C GLU A 89 7.16 -15.07 3.19
N LYS A 90 8.22 -15.85 3.41
CA LYS A 90 9.46 -15.40 4.07
C LYS A 90 10.65 -15.86 3.29
N THR A 91 11.61 -14.96 3.09
CA THR A 91 12.90 -15.27 2.46
C THR A 91 14.02 -14.51 3.16
N TYR A 92 15.24 -15.02 3.06
CA TYR A 92 16.43 -14.33 3.52
C TYR A 92 17.16 -13.69 2.34
N ASP A 93 17.27 -12.39 2.33
CA ASP A 93 18.07 -11.67 1.35
C ASP A 93 19.55 -11.67 1.75
N LYS A 94 20.36 -12.36 0.97
CA LYS A 94 21.81 -12.52 1.23
C LYS A 94 22.58 -11.21 1.02
N ASN A 95 22.11 -10.33 0.14
CA ASN A 95 22.77 -9.07 -0.17
C ASN A 95 22.52 -8.03 0.93
N LEU A 96 21.27 -7.92 1.37
CA LEU A 96 20.84 -7.01 2.44
C LEU A 96 21.05 -7.62 3.83
N LYS A 97 21.24 -8.94 3.93
CA LYS A 97 21.41 -9.71 5.18
C LYS A 97 20.23 -9.56 6.14
N VAL A 98 19.01 -9.52 5.61
CA VAL A 98 17.77 -9.37 6.38
C VAL A 98 16.74 -10.43 6.00
N ASN A 99 15.81 -10.72 6.91
CA ASN A 99 14.63 -11.52 6.58
C ASN A 99 13.58 -10.63 5.96
N ILE A 100 13.08 -11.04 4.82
CA ILE A 100 12.01 -10.37 4.10
C ILE A 100 10.72 -11.15 4.27
N SER A 101 9.66 -10.47 4.65
CA SER A 101 8.31 -11.03 4.77
C SER A 101 7.36 -10.28 3.86
N TYR A 102 6.62 -10.99 3.01
CA TYR A 102 5.76 -10.38 2.00
C TYR A 102 4.52 -11.23 1.71
N TYR A 103 3.59 -10.66 0.96
CA TYR A 103 2.37 -11.30 0.48
C TYR A 103 2.26 -11.14 -1.03
N ALA A 104 2.09 -12.27 -1.74
CA ALA A 104 1.60 -12.29 -3.10
C ALA A 104 0.05 -12.35 -3.10
N LYS A 105 -0.59 -11.95 -4.20
CA LYS A 105 -2.04 -12.00 -4.45
C LYS A 105 -2.89 -11.14 -3.51
N SER A 106 -2.94 -11.45 -2.21
CA SER A 106 -3.76 -10.64 -1.29
C SER A 106 -3.36 -10.77 0.17
N VAL A 107 -3.59 -9.69 0.92
CA VAL A 107 -3.48 -9.65 2.37
C VAL A 107 -4.57 -8.76 2.94
N VAL A 108 -5.13 -9.16 4.09
CA VAL A 108 -6.11 -8.39 4.85
C VAL A 108 -5.45 -7.89 6.13
N PHE A 109 -5.46 -6.59 6.31
CA PHE A 109 -5.03 -5.92 7.53
C PHE A 109 -6.26 -5.55 8.35
N THR A 110 -6.30 -5.97 9.60
CA THR A 110 -7.43 -5.71 10.49
C THR A 110 -6.99 -5.02 11.77
N GLN A 111 -7.80 -4.07 12.25
CA GLN A 111 -7.59 -3.38 13.53
C GLN A 111 -8.94 -3.03 14.16
N THR A 112 -8.99 -3.08 15.49
CA THR A 112 -10.17 -2.65 16.24
C THR A 112 -10.12 -1.15 16.49
N ALA A 113 -11.19 -0.45 16.14
CA ALA A 113 -11.42 0.94 16.47
C ALA A 113 -12.50 1.03 17.54
N LYS A 114 -12.20 1.72 18.67
CA LYS A 114 -13.13 1.95 19.78
C LYS A 114 -13.57 3.41 19.83
N LEU A 115 -14.87 3.63 19.76
CA LEU A 115 -15.48 4.94 19.97
C LEU A 115 -15.60 5.22 21.46
N LYS A 116 -15.30 6.44 21.89
CA LYS A 116 -15.49 6.87 23.28
C LYS A 116 -16.95 7.05 23.66
N ALA A 117 -17.83 7.23 22.67
CA ALA A 117 -19.28 7.32 22.83
C ALA A 117 -19.96 6.80 21.55
N SER A 118 -21.24 6.45 21.65
CA SER A 118 -22.04 6.03 20.48
C SER A 118 -22.44 7.26 19.64
N VAL A 119 -21.47 7.83 18.93
CA VAL A 119 -21.64 9.00 18.08
C VAL A 119 -21.18 8.72 16.66
N LYS A 120 -21.74 9.44 15.70
CA LYS A 120 -21.32 9.36 14.32
C LYS A 120 -19.98 10.09 14.16
N THR A 121 -18.98 9.39 13.65
CA THR A 121 -17.64 9.96 13.37
C THR A 121 -17.02 9.25 12.18
N ASN A 122 -15.85 9.69 11.75
CA ASN A 122 -15.05 9.05 10.70
C ASN A 122 -13.67 8.68 11.21
N ILE A 123 -13.04 7.73 10.54
CA ILE A 123 -11.63 7.37 10.73
C ILE A 123 -10.95 7.64 9.39
N SER A 124 -9.86 8.39 9.43
CA SER A 124 -9.04 8.67 8.25
C SER A 124 -7.58 8.40 8.54
N GLY A 125 -6.81 8.14 7.50
CA GLY A 125 -5.41 7.83 7.63
C GLY A 125 -4.78 7.60 6.28
N THR A 126 -3.53 7.13 6.30
CA THR A 126 -2.80 6.74 5.10
C THR A 126 -2.21 5.36 5.28
N VAL A 127 -2.01 4.65 4.19
CA VAL A 127 -1.17 3.46 4.11
C VAL A 127 0.00 3.75 3.18
N GLN A 128 1.22 3.55 3.68
CA GLN A 128 2.43 3.54 2.87
C GLN A 128 2.84 2.09 2.64
N TYR A 129 3.24 1.77 1.43
CA TYR A 129 3.70 0.43 1.05
C TYR A 129 4.68 0.49 -0.11
N MET A 130 5.41 -0.58 -0.30
CA MET A 130 6.31 -0.83 -1.41
C MET A 130 5.97 -2.18 -2.04
N VAL A 131 6.12 -2.28 -3.34
CA VAL A 131 5.93 -3.53 -4.09
C VAL A 131 7.15 -3.84 -4.93
N CYS A 132 7.49 -5.12 -5.00
CA CYS A 132 8.54 -5.63 -5.88
C CYS A 132 8.02 -6.85 -6.64
N ASN A 133 8.72 -7.20 -7.70
CA ASN A 133 8.70 -8.50 -8.34
C ASN A 133 10.15 -9.03 -8.39
N ASP A 134 10.41 -10.12 -9.11
CA ASP A 134 11.74 -10.72 -9.21
C ASP A 134 12.77 -9.85 -9.95
N GLU A 135 12.31 -8.83 -10.68
CA GLU A 135 13.17 -7.98 -11.52
C GLU A 135 13.39 -6.58 -10.93
N GLN A 136 12.37 -6.01 -10.28
CA GLN A 136 12.40 -4.62 -9.84
C GLN A 136 11.47 -4.32 -8.67
N CYS A 137 11.77 -3.22 -7.99
CA CYS A 137 10.89 -2.61 -6.99
C CYS A 137 10.36 -1.27 -7.50
N LEU A 138 9.07 -1.00 -7.28
CA LEU A 138 8.51 0.31 -7.53
C LEU A 138 8.78 1.24 -6.34
N PRO A 139 8.87 2.56 -6.58
CA PRO A 139 8.97 3.53 -5.49
C PRO A 139 7.81 3.36 -4.48
N PRO A 140 8.06 3.65 -3.19
CA PRO A 140 7.02 3.59 -2.17
C PRO A 140 5.82 4.47 -2.52
N VAL A 141 4.62 3.93 -2.31
CA VAL A 141 3.35 4.62 -2.57
C VAL A 141 2.65 4.91 -1.25
N THR A 142 1.97 6.05 -1.15
CA THR A 142 1.09 6.41 -0.03
C THR A 142 -0.31 6.66 -0.55
N LYS A 143 -1.29 5.94 0.00
CA LYS A 143 -2.73 6.10 -0.28
C LYS A 143 -3.46 6.66 0.95
N SER A 144 -4.51 7.46 0.71
CA SER A 144 -5.40 8.02 1.75
C SER A 144 -6.78 7.39 1.66
#